data_c300674235309aaf2d5aaf880fb6bc13
#
_entry.id   c300674235309aaf2d5aaf880fb6bc13
#
_cell.length_a   1.000
_cell.length_b   1.000
_cell.length_c   1.000
_cell.angle_alpha   90.00
_cell.angle_beta   90.00
_cell.angle_gamma   90.00
#
_symmetry.space_group_name_H-M   'P 1'
#
loop_
_entity.id
_entity.type
_entity.pdbx_description
1 polymer ?
#
loop_
_entity_poly.entity_id
_entity_poly.type
_entity_poly.pdbx_seq_one_letter_code
_entity_poly.pdbx_strand_id
1 'polypeptide(L)'
;MKVYTGIDIIETERIKKSLEDKNFITRVFTEKEITYCESRRNDARIQSYSARFAAKEAAYKAISEIFEPEIKIDWKQIEIIIDETKRPKVNLKFESEKIKNLSIDVSLSHIKEYAVASAVAVYEEKSE
;
A
#
# COMPACT_ATOMS: atom_id res chain seq x y z
N MET A 1 17.20 2.37 16.78
CA MET A 1 16.51 2.58 15.47
C MET A 1 16.71 1.36 14.60
N LYS A 2 15.64 0.91 14.00
CA LYS A 2 15.72 -0.19 13.04
C LYS A 2 14.99 0.19 11.76
N VAL A 3 15.58 -0.19 10.62
CA VAL A 3 15.04 0.11 9.30
C VAL A 3 14.57 -1.18 8.65
N TYR A 4 13.36 -1.14 8.12
CA TYR A 4 12.74 -2.27 7.43
C TYR A 4 12.40 -1.84 6.01
N THR A 5 12.51 -2.76 5.08
CA THR A 5 12.21 -2.43 3.68
C THR A 5 11.24 -3.45 3.10
N GLY A 6 10.55 -3.01 2.06
CA GLY A 6 9.70 -3.88 1.27
C GLY A 6 9.73 -3.42 -0.17
N ILE A 7 9.61 -4.37 -1.07
CA ILE A 7 9.54 -4.08 -2.50
C ILE A 7 8.55 -5.05 -3.14
N ASP A 8 7.82 -4.56 -4.11
CA ASP A 8 6.88 -5.40 -4.84
C ASP A 8 6.79 -4.94 -6.29
N ILE A 9 6.60 -5.89 -7.17
CA ILE A 9 6.37 -5.63 -8.59
C ILE A 9 5.16 -6.45 -9.03
N ILE A 10 4.27 -5.85 -9.80
CA ILE A 10 3.04 -6.51 -10.23
C ILE A 10 2.82 -6.25 -11.72
N GLU A 11 2.37 -7.28 -12.41
CA GLU A 11 1.94 -7.13 -13.81
C GLU A 11 0.56 -6.47 -13.84
N THR A 12 0.44 -5.39 -14.61
CA THR A 12 -0.82 -4.67 -14.72
C THR A 12 -1.93 -5.55 -15.31
N GLU A 13 -1.56 -6.48 -16.18
CA GLU A 13 -2.54 -7.41 -16.79
C GLU A 13 -3.20 -8.30 -15.72
N ARG A 14 -2.46 -8.71 -14.70
CA ARG A 14 -3.02 -9.48 -13.58
C ARG A 14 -4.05 -8.68 -12.81
N ILE A 15 -3.74 -7.41 -12.57
CA ILE A 15 -4.69 -6.53 -11.86
C ILE A 15 -5.91 -6.28 -12.72
N LYS A 16 -5.72 -6.07 -14.03
CA LYS A 16 -6.84 -5.88 -14.94
C LYS A 16 -7.86 -7.03 -14.84
N LYS A 17 -7.35 -8.25 -14.83
CA LYS A 17 -8.21 -9.43 -14.67
C LYS A 17 -8.88 -9.49 -13.31
N SER A 18 -8.13 -9.18 -12.26
CA SER A 18 -8.67 -9.19 -10.90
C SER A 18 -9.77 -8.14 -10.72
N LEU A 19 -9.67 -7.01 -11.41
CA LEU A 19 -10.66 -5.93 -11.29
C LEU A 19 -12.02 -6.31 -11.88
N GLU A 20 -12.11 -7.38 -12.65
CA GLU A 20 -13.37 -7.89 -13.14
C GLU A 20 -14.23 -8.47 -12.01
N ASP A 21 -13.61 -8.82 -10.90
CA ASP A 21 -14.30 -9.33 -9.71
C ASP A 21 -14.46 -8.19 -8.70
N LYS A 22 -15.71 -7.77 -8.51
CA LYS A 22 -16.03 -6.69 -7.57
C LYS A 22 -15.62 -7.03 -6.14
N ASN A 23 -15.63 -8.31 -5.79
CA ASN A 23 -15.21 -8.74 -4.45
C ASN A 23 -13.72 -8.50 -4.23
N PHE A 24 -12.91 -8.64 -5.29
CA PHE A 24 -11.49 -8.32 -5.18
C PHE A 24 -11.31 -6.84 -4.82
N ILE A 25 -12.00 -5.95 -5.53
CA ILE A 25 -11.87 -4.51 -5.31
C ILE A 25 -12.25 -4.14 -3.88
N THR A 26 -13.40 -4.61 -3.42
CA THR A 26 -13.90 -4.24 -2.08
C THR A 26 -13.13 -4.90 -0.95
N ARG A 27 -12.49 -6.04 -1.21
CA ARG A 27 -11.69 -6.72 -0.20
C ARG A 27 -10.31 -6.09 -0.03
N VAL A 28 -9.76 -5.55 -1.12
CA VAL A 28 -8.37 -5.07 -1.13
C VAL A 28 -8.26 -3.57 -0.91
N PHE A 29 -9.17 -2.80 -1.48
CA PHE A 29 -9.04 -1.34 -1.51
C PHE A 29 -10.06 -0.65 -0.63
N THR A 30 -9.65 0.46 -0.02
CA THR A 30 -10.55 1.29 0.78
C THR A 30 -11.43 2.14 -0.13
N GLU A 31 -12.48 2.73 0.43
CA GLU A 31 -13.38 3.60 -0.33
C GLU A 31 -12.61 4.77 -0.97
N LYS A 32 -11.67 5.36 -0.25
CA LYS A 32 -10.89 6.48 -0.79
C LYS A 32 -10.05 6.05 -1.96
N GLU A 33 -9.43 4.87 -1.86
CA GLU A 33 -8.64 4.31 -2.96
C GLU A 33 -9.50 4.03 -4.18
N ILE A 34 -10.66 3.41 -3.95
CA ILE A 34 -11.60 3.10 -5.02
C ILE A 34 -12.09 4.37 -5.71
N THR A 35 -12.47 5.37 -4.92
CA THR A 35 -12.97 6.65 -5.46
C THR A 35 -11.93 7.28 -6.39
N TYR A 36 -10.68 7.31 -5.94
CA TYR A 36 -9.62 7.89 -6.76
C TYR A 36 -9.41 7.08 -8.05
N CYS A 37 -9.26 5.76 -7.92
CA CYS A 37 -8.98 4.90 -9.07
C CYS A 37 -10.14 4.92 -10.09
N GLU A 38 -11.37 4.95 -9.60
CA GLU A 38 -12.54 4.98 -10.48
C GLU A 38 -12.74 6.35 -11.14
N SER A 39 -12.08 7.40 -10.64
CA SER A 39 -12.09 8.69 -11.30
C SER A 39 -11.22 8.69 -12.55
N ARG A 40 -10.37 7.68 -12.71
CA ARG A 40 -9.50 7.51 -13.86
C ARG A 40 -10.16 6.57 -14.87
N ARG A 41 -9.67 6.59 -16.11
CA ARG A 41 -10.27 5.79 -17.19
C ARG A 41 -9.26 4.89 -17.87
N ASN A 42 -9.75 3.76 -18.37
CA ASN A 42 -8.97 2.86 -19.22
C ASN A 42 -7.67 2.43 -18.55
N ASP A 43 -6.55 2.57 -19.25
CA ASP A 43 -5.25 2.15 -18.73
C ASP A 43 -4.85 2.90 -17.47
N ALA A 44 -5.21 4.19 -17.36
CA ALA A 44 -4.91 4.98 -16.17
C ALA A 44 -5.61 4.42 -14.93
N ARG A 45 -6.83 3.90 -15.09
CA ARG A 45 -7.57 3.26 -14.00
C ARG A 45 -6.84 1.99 -13.54
N ILE A 46 -6.44 1.16 -14.48
CA ILE A 46 -5.73 -0.10 -14.18
C ILE A 46 -4.39 0.19 -13.53
N GLN A 47 -3.66 1.17 -14.04
CA GLN A 47 -2.37 1.56 -13.49
C GLN A 47 -2.51 2.11 -12.07
N SER A 48 -3.57 2.87 -11.81
CA SER A 48 -3.81 3.41 -10.46
C SER A 48 -4.06 2.31 -9.44
N TYR A 49 -4.87 1.31 -9.79
CA TYR A 49 -5.08 0.17 -8.92
C TYR A 49 -3.80 -0.65 -8.76
N SER A 50 -3.08 -0.86 -9.86
CA SER A 50 -1.84 -1.66 -9.83
C SER A 50 -0.78 -1.02 -8.93
N ALA A 51 -0.60 0.29 -9.05
CA ALA A 51 0.37 1.01 -8.22
C ALA A 51 0.00 0.92 -6.74
N ARG A 52 -1.28 1.06 -6.42
CA ARG A 52 -1.73 0.95 -5.03
C ARG A 52 -1.60 -0.46 -4.49
N PHE A 53 -1.89 -1.44 -5.31
CA PHE A 53 -1.72 -2.84 -4.90
C PHE A 53 -0.25 -3.12 -4.58
N ALA A 54 0.66 -2.72 -5.48
CA ALA A 54 2.09 -2.90 -5.25
C ALA A 54 2.55 -2.16 -3.98
N ALA A 55 2.04 -0.94 -3.76
CA ALA A 55 2.38 -0.16 -2.57
C ALA A 55 1.90 -0.83 -1.28
N LYS A 56 0.70 -1.39 -1.28
CA LYS A 56 0.19 -2.13 -0.11
C LYS A 56 1.06 -3.34 0.20
N GLU A 57 1.45 -4.07 -0.83
CA GLU A 57 2.32 -5.23 -0.66
C GLU A 57 3.71 -4.85 -0.15
N ALA A 58 4.30 -3.80 -0.72
CA ALA A 58 5.61 -3.34 -0.29
C ALA A 58 5.57 -2.85 1.17
N ALA A 59 4.53 -2.06 1.51
CA ALA A 59 4.35 -1.58 2.87
C ALA A 59 4.14 -2.74 3.85
N TYR A 60 3.35 -3.73 3.48
CA TYR A 60 3.13 -4.90 4.31
C TYR A 60 4.45 -5.62 4.60
N LYS A 61 5.26 -5.83 3.55
CA LYS A 61 6.57 -6.48 3.73
C LYS A 61 7.47 -5.70 4.69
N ALA A 62 7.38 -4.37 4.64
CA ALA A 62 8.20 -3.54 5.50
C ALA A 62 7.76 -3.57 6.97
N ILE A 63 6.47 -3.70 7.25
CA ILE A 63 5.96 -3.54 8.62
C ILE A 63 5.49 -4.83 9.29
N SER A 64 5.30 -5.91 8.54
CA SER A 64 4.72 -7.14 9.09
C SER A 64 5.51 -7.67 10.29
N GLU A 65 6.84 -7.62 10.22
CA GLU A 65 7.68 -8.11 11.30
C GLU A 65 7.51 -7.29 12.60
N ILE A 66 7.14 -6.03 12.46
CA ILE A 66 6.95 -5.15 13.62
C ILE A 66 5.66 -5.50 14.37
N PHE A 67 4.61 -5.82 13.63
CA PHE A 67 3.26 -5.95 14.19
C PHE A 67 2.75 -7.38 14.33
N GLU A 68 3.14 -8.28 13.44
CA GLU A 68 2.65 -9.66 13.49
C GLU A 68 3.53 -10.52 14.37
N PRO A 69 3.00 -11.55 15.04
CA PRO A 69 1.63 -12.06 14.88
C PRO A 69 0.57 -11.39 15.76
N GLU A 70 0.94 -10.45 16.64
CA GLU A 70 -0.01 -9.84 17.57
C GLU A 70 -1.17 -9.13 16.86
N ILE A 71 -0.86 -8.47 15.75
CA ILE A 71 -1.86 -7.80 14.93
C ILE A 71 -1.76 -8.35 13.52
N LYS A 72 -2.83 -8.99 13.06
CA LYS A 72 -2.89 -9.46 11.69
C LYS A 72 -3.32 -8.29 10.79
N ILE A 73 -2.44 -7.92 9.87
CA ILE A 73 -2.67 -6.77 8.99
C ILE A 73 -3.42 -7.20 7.74
N ASP A 74 -4.54 -6.55 7.49
CA ASP A 74 -5.41 -6.80 6.35
C ASP A 74 -5.14 -5.76 5.25
N TRP A 75 -5.49 -6.05 4.01
CA TRP A 75 -5.29 -5.18 2.85
C TRP A 75 -5.80 -3.76 3.07
N LYS A 76 -7.01 -3.64 3.58
CA LYS A 76 -7.66 -2.34 3.75
C LYS A 76 -7.11 -1.54 4.92
N GLN A 77 -6.31 -2.17 5.76
CA GLN A 77 -5.68 -1.50 6.89
C GLN A 77 -4.40 -0.77 6.48
N ILE A 78 -3.92 -1.02 5.27
CA ILE A 78 -2.81 -0.26 4.70
C ILE A 78 -3.40 0.57 3.55
N GLU A 79 -3.73 1.81 3.84
CA GLU A 79 -4.37 2.68 2.85
C GLU A 79 -3.33 3.58 2.20
N ILE A 80 -3.32 3.61 0.87
CA ILE A 80 -2.39 4.45 0.11
C ILE A 80 -3.14 5.67 -0.39
N ILE A 81 -2.73 6.83 0.10
CA ILE A 81 -3.36 8.10 -0.23
C ILE A 81 -2.38 8.95 -1.02
N ILE A 82 -2.85 9.57 -2.10
CA ILE A 82 -2.05 10.55 -2.84
C ILE A 82 -2.52 11.92 -2.37
N ASP A 83 -1.63 12.64 -1.69
CA ASP A 83 -1.99 13.95 -1.15
C ASP A 83 -1.89 15.06 -2.20
N GLU A 84 -2.07 16.30 -1.76
CA GLU A 84 -2.04 17.47 -2.64
C GLU A 84 -0.70 17.66 -3.34
N THR A 85 0.38 17.16 -2.75
CA THR A 85 1.72 17.25 -3.32
C THR A 85 1.97 16.18 -4.38
N LYS A 86 0.99 15.33 -4.65
CA LYS A 86 1.08 14.19 -5.56
C LYS A 86 2.02 13.10 -5.05
N ARG A 87 2.36 13.12 -3.77
CA ARG A 87 3.19 12.09 -3.15
C ARG A 87 2.32 11.05 -2.47
N PRO A 88 2.66 9.77 -2.61
CA PRO A 88 1.92 8.73 -1.90
C PRO A 88 2.23 8.76 -0.41
N LYS A 89 1.21 8.54 0.40
CA LYS A 89 1.31 8.43 1.84
C LYS A 89 0.65 7.13 2.28
N VAL A 90 1.19 6.54 3.33
CA VAL A 90 0.62 5.33 3.91
C VAL A 90 -0.15 5.71 5.17
N ASN A 91 -1.42 5.34 5.19
CA ASN A 91 -2.26 5.51 6.36
C ASN A 91 -2.56 4.12 6.93
N LEU A 92 -2.04 3.83 8.13
CA LEU A 92 -2.30 2.56 8.79
C LEU A 92 -3.61 2.68 9.58
N LYS A 93 -4.58 1.85 9.23
CA LYS A 93 -5.94 1.95 9.76
C LYS A 93 -6.19 0.91 10.85
N PHE A 94 -5.24 0.79 11.74
CA PHE A 94 -5.38 -0.04 12.94
C PHE A 94 -4.66 0.66 14.08
N GLU A 95 -5.00 0.29 15.29
CA GLU A 95 -4.40 0.90 16.47
C GLU A 95 -3.33 0.02 17.07
N SER A 96 -2.20 0.65 17.41
CA SER A 96 -1.12 0.01 18.12
C SER A 96 -0.23 1.11 18.72
N GLU A 97 0.26 0.87 19.92
CA GLU A 97 1.21 1.78 20.56
C GLU A 97 2.47 1.94 19.70
N LYS A 98 2.82 0.90 18.95
CA LYS A 98 4.01 0.92 18.09
C LYS A 98 3.93 1.93 16.96
N ILE A 99 2.73 2.31 16.54
CA ILE A 99 2.56 3.29 15.45
C ILE A 99 3.18 4.64 15.81
N LYS A 100 3.16 5.02 17.06
CA LYS A 100 3.74 6.29 17.52
C LYS A 100 5.23 6.39 17.21
N ASN A 101 5.92 5.27 17.16
CA ASN A 101 7.35 5.21 16.96
C ASN A 101 7.74 4.77 15.56
N LEU A 102 6.78 4.75 14.66
CA LEU A 102 6.96 4.25 13.30
C LEU A 102 6.84 5.38 12.29
N SER A 103 7.80 5.43 11.37
CA SER A 103 7.69 6.25 10.16
C SER A 103 7.74 5.31 8.98
N ILE A 104 6.86 5.52 8.02
CA ILE A 104 6.84 4.70 6.81
C ILE A 104 6.64 5.58 5.58
N ASP A 105 7.44 5.33 4.56
CA ASP A 105 7.31 6.00 3.26
C ASP A 105 7.29 4.96 2.15
N VAL A 106 6.62 5.30 1.08
CA VAL A 106 6.55 4.47 -0.12
C VAL A 106 6.92 5.28 -1.35
N SER A 107 7.45 4.58 -2.33
CA SER A 107 7.72 5.17 -3.64
C SER A 107 7.14 4.25 -4.70
N LEU A 108 6.53 4.84 -5.72
CA LEU A 108 5.82 4.11 -6.76
C LEU A 108 6.39 4.45 -8.12
N SER A 109 6.41 3.46 -9.00
CA SER A 109 6.75 3.69 -10.40
C SER A 109 5.97 2.69 -11.25
N HIS A 110 5.62 3.09 -12.46
CA HIS A 110 4.92 2.17 -13.33
C HIS A 110 5.19 2.50 -14.80
N ILE A 111 5.08 1.47 -15.59
CA ILE A 111 4.98 1.54 -17.02
C ILE A 111 3.68 0.84 -17.40
N LYS A 112 3.40 0.71 -18.68
CA LYS A 112 2.15 0.10 -19.10
C LYS A 112 1.97 -1.32 -18.55
N GLU A 113 3.04 -2.11 -18.54
CA GLU A 113 2.98 -3.53 -18.19
C GLU A 113 3.22 -3.85 -16.72
N TYR A 114 3.88 -2.96 -15.98
CA TYR A 114 4.30 -3.24 -14.60
C TYR A 114 4.11 -2.04 -13.70
N ALA A 115 3.76 -2.32 -12.47
CA ALA A 115 3.84 -1.34 -11.38
C ALA A 115 4.83 -1.88 -10.35
N VAL A 116 5.63 -0.99 -9.79
CA VAL A 116 6.60 -1.34 -8.76
C VAL A 116 6.47 -0.37 -7.60
N ALA A 117 6.66 -0.87 -6.40
CA ALA A 117 6.65 -0.03 -5.20
C ALA A 117 7.78 -0.44 -4.28
N SER A 118 8.35 0.54 -3.60
CA SER A 118 9.26 0.29 -2.51
C SER A 118 8.73 0.96 -1.25
N ALA A 119 9.01 0.37 -0.11
CA ALA A 119 8.61 0.91 1.19
C ALA A 119 9.81 0.88 2.12
N VAL A 120 9.93 1.93 2.93
CA VAL A 120 10.93 2.00 3.99
C VAL A 120 10.20 2.34 5.26
N ALA A 121 10.38 1.54 6.29
CA ALA A 121 9.83 1.79 7.61
C ALA A 121 10.97 1.95 8.60
N VAL A 122 10.90 2.99 9.41
CA VAL A 122 11.86 3.25 10.47
C VAL A 122 11.12 3.13 11.80
N TYR A 123 11.61 2.27 12.66
CA TYR A 123 10.98 2.02 13.94
C TYR A 123 11.96 2.30 15.07
N GLU A 124 11.53 3.17 15.98
CA GLU A 124 12.30 3.48 17.21
C GLU A 124 11.70 2.71 18.37
N GLU A 125 12.42 1.73 18.85
CA GLU A 125 12.01 1.06 20.07
C GLU A 125 12.16 2.03 21.23
N LYS A 126 11.12 2.08 22.07
CA LYS A 126 11.15 2.92 23.24
C LYS A 126 12.15 2.33 24.25
N SER A 127 13.19 3.07 24.54
CA SER A 127 14.09 2.63 25.61
C SER A 127 13.45 2.95 26.96
N GLU A 128 13.58 2.02 27.87
CA GLU A 128 13.07 2.15 29.22
C GLU A 128 13.82 3.23 30.02
#